data_0dc71cd18ef72edc1b9cb0568d89255f
#
_entry.id   0dc71cd18ef72edc1b9cb0568d89255f
#
_cell.length_a   1.000
_cell.length_b   1.000
_cell.length_c   1.000
_cell.angle_alpha   90.00
_cell.angle_beta   90.00
_cell.angle_gamma   90.00
#
_symmetry.space_group_name_H-M   'P 1'
#
loop_
_entity.id
_entity.type
_entity.pdbx_description
1 polymer ?
#
loop_
_entity_poly.entity_id
_entity_poly.type
_entity_poly.pdbx_seq_one_letter_code
_entity_poly.pdbx_strand_id
1 'polypeptide(L)'
;MDSLKIKNIENLNTRILNLLKEHKEGGEKFFNALDLMIRSDYSIAEMLTDKINNYFYSNTLSETVVILSGKFGYTFYNNFSNFLNNHFEEVVITNGGIREGREAYLGIDSLKCNEFIFIDDSYYSGKTMKGIEKALQNVNPKAKITKTFVVYDGSKAKSNNVISLFRYYDQSYGTIEDIDI
;
A
#
# COMPACT_ATOMS: atom_id res chain seq x y z
N MET A 1 16.14 -17.70 8.18
CA MET A 1 15.21 -17.22 7.11
C MET A 1 15.01 -18.38 6.14
N ASP A 2 13.78 -18.74 5.83
CA ASP A 2 13.47 -19.92 5.02
C ASP A 2 13.98 -19.71 3.57
N SER A 3 14.69 -20.68 3.01
CA SER A 3 15.26 -20.61 1.66
C SER A 3 14.18 -20.36 0.58
N LEU A 4 12.97 -20.86 0.80
CA LEU A 4 11.84 -20.62 -0.08
C LEU A 4 11.39 -19.15 -0.08
N LYS A 5 11.36 -18.51 1.09
CA LYS A 5 11.01 -17.08 1.21
C LYS A 5 12.02 -16.17 0.50
N ILE A 6 13.31 -16.49 0.61
CA ILE A 6 14.36 -15.74 -0.10
C ILE A 6 14.15 -15.84 -1.61
N LYS A 7 13.93 -17.05 -2.13
CA LYS A 7 13.70 -17.29 -3.55
C LYS A 7 12.45 -16.55 -4.09
N ASN A 8 11.38 -16.49 -3.29
CA ASN A 8 10.16 -15.77 -3.67
C ASN A 8 10.39 -14.25 -3.75
N ILE A 9 11.16 -13.68 -2.82
CA ILE A 9 11.52 -12.25 -2.84
C ILE A 9 12.42 -11.93 -4.05
N GLU A 10 13.42 -12.74 -4.34
CA GLU A 10 14.28 -12.56 -5.51
C GLU A 10 13.49 -12.64 -6.83
N ASN A 11 12.53 -13.56 -6.90
CA ASN A 11 11.64 -13.67 -8.05
C ASN A 11 10.74 -12.43 -8.21
N LEU A 12 10.15 -11.93 -7.12
CA LEU A 12 9.35 -10.70 -7.13
C LEU A 12 10.19 -9.51 -7.59
N ASN A 13 11.38 -9.33 -7.05
CA ASN A 13 12.29 -8.25 -7.41
C ASN A 13 12.61 -8.28 -8.91
N THR A 14 12.92 -9.46 -9.44
CA THR A 14 13.22 -9.64 -10.86
C THR A 14 12.02 -9.27 -11.73
N ARG A 15 10.83 -9.68 -11.35
CA ARG A 15 9.59 -9.38 -12.07
C ARG A 15 9.29 -7.88 -12.10
N ILE A 16 9.40 -7.19 -10.97
CA ILE A 16 9.19 -5.73 -10.90
C ILE A 16 10.24 -4.99 -11.73
N LEU A 17 11.51 -5.38 -11.65
CA LEU A 17 12.56 -4.79 -12.48
C LEU A 17 12.33 -5.00 -13.98
N ASN A 18 11.77 -6.14 -14.39
CA ASN A 18 11.40 -6.37 -15.77
C ASN A 18 10.25 -5.48 -16.22
N LEU A 19 9.21 -5.32 -15.38
CA LEU A 19 8.12 -4.38 -15.67
C LEU A 19 8.62 -2.94 -15.82
N LEU A 20 9.54 -2.51 -14.96
CA LEU A 20 10.18 -1.18 -15.07
C LEU A 20 10.93 -1.02 -16.38
N LYS A 21 11.66 -2.05 -16.84
CA LYS A 21 12.38 -2.02 -18.13
C LYS A 21 11.45 -2.02 -19.33
N GLU A 22 10.34 -2.78 -19.27
CA GLU A 22 9.34 -2.86 -20.33
C GLU A 22 8.54 -1.56 -20.48
N HIS A 23 8.31 -0.86 -19.38
CA HIS A 23 7.52 0.37 -19.32
C HIS A 23 8.36 1.58 -18.91
N LYS A 24 9.51 1.79 -19.59
CA LYS A 24 10.48 2.86 -19.29
C LYS A 24 9.90 4.27 -19.26
N GLU A 25 8.83 4.49 -20.01
CA GLU A 25 8.12 5.77 -20.03
C GLU A 25 7.22 5.96 -18.80
N GLY A 26 7.15 4.93 -17.94
CA GLY A 26 6.33 4.94 -16.73
C GLY A 26 4.84 5.06 -17.02
N GLY A 27 4.12 5.69 -16.10
CA GLY A 27 2.73 6.03 -16.27
C GLY A 27 1.74 4.88 -16.09
N GLU A 28 0.56 5.07 -16.61
CA GLU A 28 -0.58 4.19 -16.41
C GLU A 28 -0.32 2.74 -16.81
N LYS A 29 0.44 2.51 -17.88
CA LYS A 29 0.77 1.15 -18.36
C LYS A 29 1.57 0.36 -17.34
N PHE A 30 2.57 1.00 -16.72
CA PHE A 30 3.36 0.38 -15.66
C PHE A 30 2.49 0.03 -14.44
N PHE A 31 1.67 0.98 -13.98
CA PHE A 31 0.81 0.74 -12.81
C PHE A 31 -0.23 -0.35 -13.07
N ASN A 32 -0.84 -0.38 -14.27
CA ASN A 32 -1.78 -1.43 -14.62
C ASN A 32 -1.12 -2.81 -14.69
N ALA A 33 0.11 -2.89 -15.21
CA ALA A 33 0.88 -4.14 -15.27
C ALA A 33 1.30 -4.61 -13.86
N LEU A 34 1.73 -3.68 -13.00
CA LEU A 34 2.06 -3.96 -11.61
C LEU A 34 0.84 -4.46 -10.83
N ASP A 35 -0.28 -3.76 -10.90
CA ASP A 35 -1.54 -4.15 -10.26
C ASP A 35 -2.01 -5.53 -10.73
N LEU A 36 -1.95 -5.80 -12.04
CA LEU A 36 -2.31 -7.12 -12.57
C LEU A 36 -1.38 -8.22 -12.04
N MET A 37 -0.08 -7.98 -12.01
CA MET A 37 0.90 -8.93 -11.47
C MET A 37 0.62 -9.25 -10.00
N ILE A 38 0.37 -8.23 -9.18
CA ILE A 38 0.12 -8.39 -7.75
C ILE A 38 -1.18 -9.17 -7.52
N ARG A 39 -2.24 -8.84 -8.24
CA ARG A 39 -3.55 -9.50 -8.08
C ARG A 39 -3.58 -10.93 -8.62
N SER A 40 -2.74 -11.26 -9.59
CA SER A 40 -2.66 -12.60 -10.16
C SER A 40 -1.75 -13.58 -9.39
N ASP A 41 -0.96 -13.07 -8.45
CA ASP A 41 0.01 -13.86 -7.69
C ASP A 41 -0.24 -13.78 -6.18
N TYR A 42 -0.95 -14.77 -5.66
CA TYR A 42 -1.30 -14.86 -4.25
C TYR A 42 -0.08 -14.80 -3.32
N SER A 43 1.07 -15.34 -3.76
CA SER A 43 2.30 -15.35 -2.95
C SER A 43 2.82 -13.94 -2.62
N ILE A 44 2.54 -12.95 -3.46
CA ILE A 44 2.89 -11.55 -3.20
C ILE A 44 2.10 -11.01 -2.01
N ALA A 45 0.80 -11.28 -1.99
CA ALA A 45 -0.07 -10.87 -0.90
C ALA A 45 0.28 -11.61 0.40
N GLU A 46 0.67 -12.89 0.36
CA GLU A 46 1.19 -13.63 1.52
C GLU A 46 2.47 -12.99 2.06
N MET A 47 3.43 -12.63 1.19
CA MET A 47 4.65 -11.94 1.62
C MET A 47 4.34 -10.61 2.31
N LEU A 48 3.35 -9.85 1.82
CA LEU A 48 2.92 -8.61 2.46
C LEU A 48 2.29 -8.87 3.84
N THR A 49 1.45 -9.90 3.94
CA THR A 49 0.86 -10.35 5.21
C THR A 49 1.93 -10.72 6.23
N ASP A 50 2.97 -11.44 5.82
CA ASP A 50 4.12 -11.77 6.67
C ASP A 50 4.85 -10.49 7.17
N LYS A 51 5.00 -9.48 6.31
CA LYS A 51 5.61 -8.19 6.71
C LYS A 51 4.76 -7.48 7.76
N ILE A 52 3.45 -7.47 7.57
CA ILE A 52 2.49 -6.89 8.51
C ILE A 52 2.57 -7.63 9.85
N ASN A 53 2.50 -8.96 9.84
CA ASN A 53 2.63 -9.80 11.04
C ASN A 53 3.92 -9.50 11.83
N ASN A 54 5.05 -9.45 11.14
CA ASN A 54 6.34 -9.18 11.78
C ASN A 54 6.37 -7.80 12.43
N TYR A 55 5.72 -6.82 11.84
CA TYR A 55 5.59 -5.49 12.41
C TYR A 55 4.75 -5.52 13.69
N PHE A 56 3.59 -6.20 13.68
CA PHE A 56 2.71 -6.30 14.84
C PHE A 56 3.30 -7.12 15.97
N TYR A 57 4.07 -8.17 15.66
CA TYR A 57 4.74 -8.97 16.69
C TYR A 57 5.73 -8.15 17.53
N SER A 58 6.26 -7.09 16.94
CA SER A 58 7.21 -6.18 17.58
C SER A 58 6.57 -4.93 18.20
N ASN A 59 5.27 -4.70 17.94
CA ASN A 59 4.58 -3.48 18.35
C ASN A 59 3.16 -3.82 18.81
N THR A 60 2.85 -3.51 20.06
CA THR A 60 1.50 -3.67 20.60
C THR A 60 0.63 -2.52 20.06
N LEU A 61 -0.27 -2.82 19.14
CA LEU A 61 -1.23 -1.85 18.62
C LEU A 61 -2.60 -2.20 19.19
N SER A 62 -3.08 -1.39 20.11
CA SER A 62 -4.47 -1.39 20.54
C SER A 62 -5.25 -0.37 19.68
N GLU A 63 -6.44 -0.73 19.25
CA GLU A 63 -7.38 0.18 18.58
C GLU A 63 -6.86 0.77 17.25
N THR A 64 -6.33 -0.08 16.36
CA THR A 64 -5.85 0.37 15.05
C THR A 64 -6.83 0.00 13.95
N VAL A 65 -7.17 0.98 13.13
CA VAL A 65 -7.97 0.79 11.90
C VAL A 65 -7.03 0.66 10.70
N VAL A 66 -7.32 -0.32 9.84
CA VAL A 66 -6.59 -0.46 8.57
C VAL A 66 -7.41 0.07 7.40
N ILE A 67 -6.77 0.81 6.53
CA ILE A 67 -7.34 1.33 5.29
C ILE A 67 -6.67 0.63 4.12
N LEU A 68 -7.48 -0.01 3.30
CA LEU A 68 -7.06 -0.71 2.08
C LEU A 68 -7.44 0.14 0.86
N SER A 69 -6.53 0.25 -0.10
CA SER A 69 -6.72 1.12 -1.27
C SER A 69 -7.16 0.34 -2.52
N GLY A 70 -8.17 0.86 -3.17
CA GLY A 70 -8.58 0.53 -4.53
C GLY A 70 -8.83 -0.95 -4.83
N LYS A 71 -8.57 -1.33 -6.07
CA LYS A 71 -8.74 -2.71 -6.56
C LYS A 71 -7.86 -3.69 -5.80
N PHE A 72 -6.62 -3.30 -5.51
CA PHE A 72 -5.71 -4.09 -4.69
C PHE A 72 -6.31 -4.34 -3.30
N GLY A 73 -6.84 -3.31 -2.65
CA GLY A 73 -7.46 -3.40 -1.34
C GLY A 73 -8.62 -4.41 -1.30
N TYR A 74 -9.50 -4.41 -2.30
CA TYR A 74 -10.57 -5.41 -2.42
C TYR A 74 -10.02 -6.82 -2.58
N THR A 75 -9.03 -7.03 -3.44
CA THR A 75 -8.41 -8.35 -3.66
C THR A 75 -7.71 -8.83 -2.39
N PHE A 76 -6.99 -7.94 -1.71
CA PHE A 76 -6.29 -8.26 -0.48
C PHE A 76 -7.27 -8.63 0.64
N TYR A 77 -8.34 -7.87 0.81
CA TYR A 77 -9.39 -8.19 1.78
C TYR A 77 -10.07 -9.53 1.51
N ASN A 78 -10.44 -9.80 0.26
CA ASN A 78 -11.09 -11.07 -0.09
C ASN A 78 -10.23 -12.29 0.24
N ASN A 79 -8.92 -12.18 0.09
CA ASN A 79 -7.98 -13.27 0.35
C ASN A 79 -7.57 -13.38 1.82
N PHE A 80 -7.54 -12.27 2.57
CA PHE A 80 -6.96 -12.19 3.91
C PHE A 80 -7.89 -11.56 4.96
N SER A 81 -9.21 -11.60 4.75
CA SER A 81 -10.18 -11.01 5.69
C SER A 81 -10.05 -11.52 7.11
N ASN A 82 -9.85 -12.83 7.30
CA ASN A 82 -9.65 -13.41 8.62
C ASN A 82 -8.40 -12.87 9.31
N PHE A 83 -7.31 -12.73 8.56
CA PHE A 83 -6.08 -12.12 9.07
C PHE A 83 -6.31 -10.67 9.47
N LEU A 84 -6.92 -9.87 8.61
CA LEU A 84 -7.18 -8.46 8.84
C LEU A 84 -8.10 -8.26 10.06
N ASN A 85 -9.21 -8.99 10.12
CA ASN A 85 -10.17 -8.87 11.22
C ASN A 85 -9.62 -9.37 12.57
N ASN A 86 -8.59 -10.20 12.58
CA ASN A 86 -7.91 -10.64 13.80
C ASN A 86 -6.85 -9.66 14.30
N HIS A 87 -6.35 -8.77 13.43
CA HIS A 87 -5.25 -7.84 13.77
C HIS A 87 -5.69 -6.38 13.89
N PHE A 88 -6.83 -6.04 13.31
CA PHE A 88 -7.34 -4.67 13.28
C PHE A 88 -8.75 -4.60 13.86
N GLU A 89 -9.04 -3.52 14.55
CA GLU A 89 -10.37 -3.27 15.11
C GLU A 89 -11.40 -3.06 13.98
N GLU A 90 -10.99 -2.38 12.91
CA GLU A 90 -11.83 -2.12 11.76
C GLU A 90 -11.01 -2.17 10.47
N VAL A 91 -11.63 -2.66 9.39
CA VAL A 91 -11.07 -2.69 8.04
C VAL A 91 -11.91 -1.83 7.12
N VAL A 92 -11.30 -0.80 6.57
CA VAL A 92 -11.95 0.14 5.65
C VAL A 92 -11.35 -0.04 4.25
N ILE A 93 -12.21 -0.17 3.25
CA ILE A 93 -11.76 -0.25 1.84
C ILE A 93 -12.16 1.02 1.13
N THR A 94 -11.17 1.77 0.62
CA THR A 94 -11.43 2.97 -0.17
C THR A 94 -11.53 2.63 -1.65
N ASN A 95 -12.30 3.39 -2.41
CA ASN A 95 -12.41 3.21 -3.86
C ASN A 95 -11.15 3.69 -4.64
N GLY A 96 -10.02 3.82 -3.97
CA GLY A 96 -8.70 4.13 -4.49
C GLY A 96 -8.70 5.26 -5.50
N GLY A 97 -8.16 6.37 -5.18
CA GLY A 97 -7.98 7.43 -6.14
C GLY A 97 -8.66 8.72 -5.71
N ILE A 98 -8.01 9.37 -4.79
CA ILE A 98 -8.08 10.82 -4.67
C ILE A 98 -7.27 11.37 -5.85
N ARG A 99 -7.65 10.98 -7.04
CA ARG A 99 -7.25 11.61 -8.27
C ARG A 99 -8.31 12.64 -8.57
N GLU A 100 -7.92 13.87 -8.84
CA GLU A 100 -8.81 14.96 -9.28
C GLU A 100 -9.78 15.52 -8.21
N GLY A 101 -9.31 15.80 -6.98
CA GLY A 101 -10.11 16.55 -6.01
C GLY A 101 -11.37 15.84 -5.52
N ARG A 102 -11.53 14.55 -5.81
CA ARG A 102 -12.57 13.73 -5.21
C ARG A 102 -12.15 13.40 -3.78
N GLU A 103 -12.90 13.91 -2.83
CA GLU A 103 -12.74 13.50 -1.43
C GLU A 103 -12.93 11.99 -1.34
N ALA A 104 -11.97 11.29 -0.74
CA ALA A 104 -12.15 9.88 -0.43
C ALA A 104 -13.30 9.80 0.58
N TYR A 105 -14.47 9.38 0.13
CA TYR A 105 -15.54 9.04 1.03
C TYR A 105 -15.17 7.72 1.71
N LEU A 106 -14.74 7.81 2.94
CA LEU A 106 -14.29 6.64 3.70
C LEU A 106 -15.45 5.91 4.37
N GLY A 107 -16.66 6.46 4.32
CA GLY A 107 -17.85 5.87 4.98
C GLY A 107 -17.74 5.84 6.51
N ILE A 108 -16.88 6.68 7.07
CA ILE A 108 -16.50 6.61 8.49
C ILE A 108 -17.14 7.75 9.24
N ASP A 109 -18.38 7.57 9.63
CA ASP A 109 -19.12 8.59 10.40
C ASP A 109 -18.72 8.63 11.89
N SER A 110 -17.85 7.72 12.36
CA SER A 110 -17.55 7.60 13.79
C SER A 110 -16.18 7.07 14.15
N LEU A 111 -15.12 7.55 13.48
CA LEU A 111 -13.76 7.14 13.84
C LEU A 111 -13.38 7.64 15.23
N LYS A 112 -13.39 6.74 16.20
CA LYS A 112 -12.91 7.00 17.56
C LYS A 112 -11.37 6.90 17.64
N CYS A 113 -10.72 6.21 16.71
CA CYS A 113 -9.28 6.02 16.73
C CYS A 113 -8.53 7.20 16.08
N ASN A 114 -7.28 7.38 16.48
CA ASN A 114 -6.40 8.42 15.95
C ASN A 114 -5.32 7.86 15.05
N GLU A 115 -5.09 6.55 15.08
CA GLU A 115 -3.98 5.90 14.38
C GLU A 115 -4.49 4.91 13.35
N PHE A 116 -3.97 5.07 12.14
CA PHE A 116 -4.38 4.30 10.97
C PHE A 116 -3.18 3.64 10.33
N ILE A 117 -3.41 2.45 9.79
CA ILE A 117 -2.48 1.78 8.89
C ILE A 117 -3.05 1.81 7.49
N PHE A 118 -2.21 2.10 6.53
CA PHE A 118 -2.57 2.14 5.12
C PHE A 118 -1.90 1.00 4.36
N ILE A 119 -2.65 0.28 3.52
CA ILE A 119 -2.15 -0.82 2.69
C ILE A 119 -2.53 -0.55 1.23
N ASP A 120 -1.53 -0.55 0.35
CA ASP A 120 -1.71 -0.31 -1.08
C ASP A 120 -0.75 -1.18 -1.91
N ASP A 121 -0.92 -1.21 -3.22
CA ASP A 121 -0.01 -1.90 -4.15
C ASP A 121 1.34 -1.20 -4.26
N SER A 122 1.34 0.12 -4.32
CA SER A 122 2.53 0.93 -4.57
C SER A 122 2.55 2.27 -3.84
N TYR A 123 3.75 2.80 -3.65
CA TYR A 123 3.99 4.11 -3.05
C TYR A 123 5.05 4.86 -3.86
N TYR A 124 4.76 6.10 -4.25
CA TYR A 124 5.68 7.00 -4.95
C TYR A 124 5.78 8.36 -4.26
N SER A 125 4.89 9.28 -4.59
CA SER A 125 4.83 10.62 -4.01
C SER A 125 4.07 10.66 -2.68
N GLY A 126 3.32 9.60 -2.38
CA GLY A 126 2.42 9.52 -1.25
C GLY A 126 1.17 10.39 -1.39
N LYS A 127 0.83 10.85 -2.60
CA LYS A 127 -0.37 11.67 -2.86
C LYS A 127 -1.65 10.96 -2.38
N THR A 128 -1.81 9.66 -2.71
CA THR A 128 -2.97 8.86 -2.28
C THR A 128 -3.06 8.80 -0.76
N MET A 129 -1.97 8.43 -0.10
CA MET A 129 -1.90 8.35 1.37
C MET A 129 -2.23 9.70 2.03
N LYS A 130 -1.60 10.79 1.57
CA LYS A 130 -1.85 12.14 2.11
C LYS A 130 -3.28 12.61 1.90
N GLY A 131 -3.87 12.27 0.77
CA GLY A 131 -5.26 12.60 0.49
C GLY A 131 -6.22 11.84 1.42
N ILE A 132 -5.97 10.56 1.68
CA ILE A 132 -6.74 9.76 2.64
C ILE A 132 -6.56 10.33 4.04
N GLU A 133 -5.33 10.64 4.46
CA GLU A 133 -5.06 11.23 5.77
C GLU A 133 -5.79 12.57 5.94
N LYS A 134 -5.80 13.42 4.92
CA LYS A 134 -6.57 14.67 4.93
C LYS A 134 -8.08 14.43 5.05
N ALA A 135 -8.62 13.43 4.36
CA ALA A 135 -10.04 13.06 4.48
C ALA A 135 -10.38 12.57 5.90
N LEU A 136 -9.51 11.78 6.52
CA LEU A 136 -9.63 11.37 7.92
C LEU A 136 -9.61 12.58 8.86
N GLN A 137 -8.70 13.52 8.63
CA GLN A 137 -8.55 14.73 9.46
C GLN A 137 -9.73 15.69 9.37
N ASN A 138 -10.52 15.64 8.29
CA ASN A 138 -11.77 16.39 8.21
C ASN A 138 -12.82 15.90 9.22
N VAL A 139 -12.78 14.61 9.58
CA VAL A 139 -13.68 13.99 10.57
C VAL A 139 -13.04 14.01 11.97
N ASN A 140 -11.77 13.63 12.06
CA ASN A 140 -11.00 13.61 13.29
C ASN A 140 -9.66 14.31 13.09
N PRO A 141 -9.50 15.58 13.56
CA PRO A 141 -8.28 16.37 13.37
C PRO A 141 -7.00 15.74 13.93
N LYS A 142 -7.11 14.73 14.80
CA LYS A 142 -5.97 13.99 15.36
C LYS A 142 -5.60 12.73 14.54
N ALA A 143 -6.40 12.42 13.54
CA ALA A 143 -6.15 11.25 12.70
C ALA A 143 -4.81 11.35 11.96
N LYS A 144 -4.05 10.25 11.97
CA LYS A 144 -2.78 10.14 11.25
C LYS A 144 -2.58 8.72 10.73
N ILE A 145 -1.98 8.60 9.56
CA ILE A 145 -1.50 7.33 9.05
C ILE A 145 -0.10 7.09 9.62
N THR A 146 0.02 6.15 10.54
CA THR A 146 1.28 5.88 11.26
C THR A 146 2.20 4.96 10.49
N LYS A 147 1.64 4.02 9.70
CA LYS A 147 2.39 3.11 8.82
C LYS A 147 1.66 2.87 7.52
N THR A 148 2.46 2.67 6.48
CA THR A 148 1.99 2.30 5.14
C THR A 148 2.71 1.03 4.72
N PHE A 149 1.96 0.01 4.31
CA PHE A 149 2.50 -1.23 3.76
C PHE A 149 2.19 -1.30 2.27
N VAL A 150 3.22 -1.55 1.47
CA VAL A 150 3.08 -1.65 0.02
C VAL A 150 3.92 -2.79 -0.56
N VAL A 151 3.54 -3.25 -1.72
CA VAL A 151 4.36 -4.20 -2.47
C VAL A 151 5.59 -3.50 -3.04
N TYR A 152 5.39 -2.35 -3.67
CA TYR A 152 6.45 -1.59 -4.32
C TYR A 152 6.57 -0.15 -3.79
N ASP A 153 7.78 0.24 -3.39
CA ASP A 153 8.15 1.62 -3.05
C ASP A 153 9.11 2.18 -4.10
N GLY A 154 8.59 3.05 -4.96
CA GLY A 154 9.34 3.78 -5.99
C GLY A 154 9.70 5.21 -5.58
N SER A 155 9.52 5.59 -4.32
CA SER A 155 9.76 6.96 -3.86
C SER A 155 11.24 7.35 -3.89
N LYS A 156 11.50 8.62 -4.22
CA LYS A 156 12.85 9.20 -4.25
C LYS A 156 13.52 9.14 -2.88
N ALA A 157 12.82 9.57 -1.86
CA ALA A 157 13.30 9.56 -0.48
C ALA A 157 12.66 8.39 0.30
N LYS A 158 13.50 7.60 0.98
CA LYS A 158 13.00 6.55 1.87
C LYS A 158 12.22 7.18 3.02
N SER A 159 10.99 6.75 3.21
CA SER A 159 10.18 7.11 4.37
C SER A 159 10.27 6.02 5.44
N ASN A 160 10.47 6.41 6.71
CA ASN A 160 10.44 5.47 7.84
C ASN A 160 9.03 4.93 8.14
N ASN A 161 8.00 5.58 7.57
CA ASN A 161 6.61 5.16 7.74
C ASN A 161 6.14 4.23 6.63
N VAL A 162 6.95 3.99 5.58
CA VAL A 162 6.63 3.07 4.49
C VAL A 162 7.44 1.79 4.63
N ILE A 163 6.75 0.66 4.64
CA ILE A 163 7.30 -0.69 4.68
C ILE A 163 6.91 -1.37 3.38
N SER A 164 7.87 -1.68 2.53
CA SER A 164 7.65 -2.31 1.23
C SER A 164 8.25 -3.70 1.15
N LEU A 165 7.72 -4.53 0.25
CA LEU A 165 8.37 -5.78 -0.14
C LEU A 165 9.59 -5.51 -0.99
N PHE A 166 9.45 -4.58 -1.93
CA PHE A 166 10.52 -4.18 -2.86
C PHE A 166 10.59 -2.66 -2.95
N ARG A 167 11.80 -2.12 -2.89
CA ARG A 167 12.06 -0.70 -3.07
C ARG A 167 13.11 -0.50 -4.16
N TYR A 168 12.75 0.27 -5.15
CA TYR A 168 13.66 0.68 -6.22
C TYR A 168 13.28 2.06 -6.73
N TYR A 169 14.19 3.01 -6.62
CA TYR A 169 14.06 4.32 -7.22
C TYR A 169 15.09 4.46 -8.34
N ASP A 170 14.62 4.86 -9.51
CA ASP A 170 15.48 5.23 -10.63
C ASP A 170 15.06 6.62 -11.11
N GLN A 171 16.02 7.51 -11.24
CA GLN A 171 15.80 8.90 -11.67
C GLN A 171 15.18 8.98 -13.07
N SER A 172 15.40 8.01 -13.94
CA SER A 172 14.78 7.91 -15.26
C SER A 172 13.26 7.65 -15.20
N TYR A 173 12.76 7.17 -14.05
CA TYR A 173 11.33 6.98 -13.77
C TYR A 173 10.73 8.09 -12.90
N GLY A 174 11.54 9.09 -12.51
CA GLY A 174 11.11 10.21 -11.65
C GLY A 174 10.04 11.11 -12.27
N THR A 175 9.87 11.05 -13.58
CA THR A 175 8.78 11.73 -14.31
C THR A 175 7.39 11.15 -14.05
N ILE A 176 7.30 9.97 -13.40
CA ILE A 176 6.00 9.40 -12.99
C ILE A 176 5.36 10.25 -11.87
N GLU A 177 6.15 10.98 -11.10
CA GLU A 177 5.64 11.88 -10.05
C GLU A 177 4.92 13.11 -10.62
N ASP A 178 5.27 13.53 -11.84
CA ASP A 178 4.77 14.74 -12.50
C ASP A 178 3.60 14.46 -13.45
N ILE A 179 3.24 13.21 -13.66
CA ILE A 179 2.06 12.87 -14.43
C ILE A 179 0.83 13.14 -13.55
N ASP A 180 0.25 14.31 -13.72
CA ASP A 180 -1.13 14.60 -13.31
C ASP A 180 -2.04 13.68 -14.12
N ILE A 181 -2.35 12.51 -13.54
CA ILE A 181 -3.37 11.60 -14.08
C ILE A 181 -4.67 11.90 -13.35
#